data_e4ccc7a2d727a54f50a6a6b9912c95b6
#
_entry.id   e4ccc7a2d727a54f50a6a6b9912c95b6
#
_cell.length_a   1.000
_cell.length_b   1.000
_cell.length_c   1.000
_cell.angle_alpha   90.00
_cell.angle_beta   90.00
_cell.angle_gamma   90.00
#
_symmetry.space_group_name_H-M   'P 1'
#
loop_
_entity.id
_entity.type
_entity.pdbx_description
1 polymer ?
#
loop_
_entity_poly.entity_id
_entity_poly.type
_entity_poly.pdbx_seq_one_letter_code
_entity_poly.pdbx_strand_id
1 'polypeptide(L)'
;MFSGKGGVGKTTNSCAFACHLAKKSSNEKVLLISTDPAHSLGDVLQISVTDTPRPLEGLPNLLVRALDVNLLLEKFKKRYGDVLEVIVERGSFVEGGDLTPVWDLDWPGLDELMALLEIQRLCNEKVVDRVVVDMAPSGHTLNLFKLMDFLDTFLNSLELFQEKHKYIKKSFSGSYTPNEVDEVLQNLKDELAAGRHLLQDSSNTACLVVALPEPMSFRETQRFLSSLEEIKIPYGGIVVNQIIVDKDSNSDRYHEQQKLVNDFIKLAGDKPVFLVPQEKSEPLAVTALQKLTNQIHQATIQEFSTSISFNIQWPEKVLPGFTDFIGEGKRLLIVGGKGGVGKTTIAAAISWEMAKRYPEKKVRAVSIDPAHSLGDAFGMVLCHEPSIITSNLKVQEIEANKVLEKFREDYLWELAEMMSGEKSENSASFEIAFAPKGWRQIVEQALPGIDEILSFITVIELLEEKQEDLIVLDTAPTGHLLRFLEMPTAIQDWLGWIFKLWIKYQDIIGKTDFMGRLRTLRQRVVKAQKILKDPKETEFIGVIRPQKGVIAEAERLYKSLAEMNIAQNYLVLNCFTSNSVIPSDQFPEVQFVCMPMLPRSIEPIEQIKGAATYIF
;
A
#
# COMPACT_ATOMS: atom_id res chain seq x y z
N MET A 1 -11.18 13.79 4.46
CA MET A 1 -10.38 12.56 4.36
C MET A 1 -9.11 12.75 5.18
N PHE A 2 -8.66 11.72 5.89
CA PHE A 2 -7.39 11.70 6.62
C PHE A 2 -6.44 10.74 5.92
N SER A 3 -5.32 11.24 5.42
CA SER A 3 -4.31 10.46 4.73
C SER A 3 -2.90 10.75 5.27
N GLY A 4 -1.92 9.97 4.86
CA GLY A 4 -0.51 10.09 5.29
C GLY A 4 0.15 8.72 5.41
N LYS A 5 1.44 8.71 5.74
CA LYS A 5 2.22 7.48 5.92
C LYS A 5 1.56 6.52 6.94
N GLY A 6 1.87 5.24 6.84
CA GLY A 6 1.50 4.27 7.88
C GLY A 6 2.11 4.63 9.24
N GLY A 7 1.33 4.47 10.31
CA GLY A 7 1.79 4.69 11.70
C GLY A 7 1.91 6.13 12.18
N VAL A 8 1.52 7.13 11.37
CA VAL A 8 1.54 8.55 11.78
C VAL A 8 0.38 8.96 12.68
N GLY A 9 -0.60 8.07 12.91
CA GLY A 9 -1.78 8.33 13.74
C GLY A 9 -3.00 8.83 12.97
N LYS A 10 -3.17 8.45 11.70
CA LYS A 10 -4.35 8.79 10.89
C LYS A 10 -5.65 8.43 11.59
N THR A 11 -5.80 7.16 11.97
CA THR A 11 -7.01 6.62 12.61
C THR A 11 -7.34 7.36 13.92
N THR A 12 -6.34 7.64 14.74
CA THR A 12 -6.55 8.40 15.98
C THR A 12 -7.06 9.81 15.70
N ASN A 13 -6.46 10.49 14.71
CA ASN A 13 -6.84 11.86 14.35
C ASN A 13 -8.20 11.91 13.64
N SER A 14 -8.52 10.95 12.76
CA SER A 14 -9.83 10.86 12.11
C SER A 14 -10.95 10.58 13.14
N CYS A 15 -10.73 9.67 14.09
CA CYS A 15 -11.65 9.42 15.19
C CYS A 15 -11.85 10.66 16.08
N ALA A 16 -10.76 11.33 16.47
CA ALA A 16 -10.82 12.55 17.29
C ALA A 16 -11.60 13.66 16.58
N PHE A 17 -11.32 13.87 15.28
CA PHE A 17 -12.02 14.84 14.46
C PHE A 17 -13.51 14.51 14.30
N ALA A 18 -13.85 13.24 14.02
CA ALA A 18 -15.25 12.81 13.89
C ALA A 18 -16.04 13.00 15.20
N CYS A 19 -15.45 12.66 16.34
CA CYS A 19 -16.03 12.91 17.66
C CYS A 19 -16.25 14.41 17.93
N HIS A 20 -15.27 15.25 17.55
CA HIS A 20 -15.38 16.71 17.68
C HIS A 20 -16.50 17.26 16.81
N LEU A 21 -16.54 16.84 15.53
CA LEU A 21 -17.54 17.29 14.57
C LEU A 21 -18.95 16.92 14.99
N ALA A 22 -19.17 15.67 15.42
CA ALA A 22 -20.46 15.21 15.91
C ALA A 22 -20.93 15.97 17.16
N LYS A 23 -20.00 16.31 18.06
CA LYS A 23 -20.32 17.11 19.25
C LYS A 23 -20.65 18.56 18.92
N LYS A 24 -19.94 19.16 17.96
CA LYS A 24 -20.14 20.54 17.52
C LYS A 24 -21.43 20.72 16.74
N SER A 25 -21.79 19.72 15.91
CA SER A 25 -22.95 19.74 15.00
C SER A 25 -23.93 18.63 15.41
N SER A 26 -24.58 18.77 16.57
CA SER A 26 -25.47 17.74 17.12
C SER A 26 -26.68 17.40 16.24
N ASN A 27 -27.08 18.30 15.34
CA ASN A 27 -28.20 18.12 14.41
C ASN A 27 -27.77 17.45 13.08
N GLU A 28 -26.48 17.31 12.82
CA GLU A 28 -25.96 16.67 11.62
C GLU A 28 -25.60 15.21 11.91
N LYS A 29 -25.88 14.33 10.97
CA LYS A 29 -25.44 12.94 10.98
C LYS A 29 -24.03 12.85 10.42
N VAL A 30 -23.08 12.45 11.23
CA VAL A 30 -21.67 12.27 10.85
C VAL A 30 -21.40 10.77 10.69
N LEU A 31 -20.75 10.37 9.61
CA LEU A 31 -20.25 9.01 9.42
C LEU A 31 -18.73 9.01 9.49
N LEU A 32 -18.18 8.24 10.38
CA LEU A 32 -16.76 7.86 10.37
C LEU A 32 -16.61 6.51 9.68
N ILE A 33 -15.88 6.50 8.57
CA ILE A 33 -15.69 5.31 7.75
C ILE A 33 -14.19 5.02 7.59
N SER A 34 -13.78 3.77 7.75
CA SER A 34 -12.41 3.32 7.47
C SER A 34 -12.36 2.50 6.19
N THR A 35 -11.37 2.81 5.36
CA THR A 35 -11.00 2.03 4.17
C THR A 35 -9.75 1.19 4.42
N ASP A 36 -9.20 1.21 5.65
CA ASP A 36 -8.02 0.44 6.04
C ASP A 36 -8.45 -0.99 6.45
N PRO A 37 -7.98 -2.02 5.74
CA PRO A 37 -8.32 -3.42 6.06
C PRO A 37 -7.75 -3.87 7.42
N ALA A 38 -6.85 -3.11 8.04
CA ALA A 38 -6.24 -3.47 9.32
C ALA A 38 -7.19 -3.33 10.53
N HIS A 39 -8.45 -2.92 10.33
CA HIS A 39 -9.47 -2.78 11.38
C HIS A 39 -9.07 -1.89 12.57
N SER A 40 -8.13 -0.98 12.37
CA SER A 40 -7.56 -0.10 13.41
C SER A 40 -8.60 0.84 14.07
N LEU A 41 -9.74 1.07 13.42
CA LEU A 41 -10.82 1.92 13.91
C LEU A 41 -11.44 1.38 15.20
N GLY A 42 -11.70 0.07 15.24
CA GLY A 42 -12.22 -0.61 16.42
C GLY A 42 -11.26 -0.57 17.61
N ASP A 43 -9.97 -0.70 17.33
CA ASP A 43 -8.90 -0.64 18.34
C ASP A 43 -8.84 0.74 19.00
N VAL A 44 -8.94 1.82 18.22
CA VAL A 44 -8.91 3.21 18.74
C VAL A 44 -10.19 3.55 19.52
N LEU A 45 -11.35 3.15 19.00
CA LEU A 45 -12.63 3.43 19.64
C LEU A 45 -12.97 2.46 20.79
N GLN A 46 -12.25 1.34 20.91
CA GLN A 46 -12.49 0.25 21.88
C GLN A 46 -13.89 -0.36 21.75
N ILE A 47 -14.33 -0.54 20.51
CA ILE A 47 -15.62 -1.15 20.15
C ILE A 47 -15.44 -2.12 18.99
N SER A 48 -16.39 -3.04 18.81
CA SER A 48 -16.45 -3.85 17.58
C SER A 48 -17.09 -3.01 16.46
N VAL A 49 -16.33 -2.79 15.37
CA VAL A 49 -16.78 -2.08 14.18
C VAL A 49 -16.98 -3.08 13.04
N THR A 50 -18.08 -2.95 12.32
CA THR A 50 -18.46 -3.82 11.19
C THR A 50 -18.83 -2.97 9.97
N ASP A 51 -19.13 -3.62 8.84
CA ASP A 51 -19.64 -2.94 7.63
C ASP A 51 -21.02 -2.29 7.83
N THR A 52 -21.78 -2.69 8.84
CA THR A 52 -23.06 -2.04 9.16
C THR A 52 -22.81 -0.81 10.01
N PRO A 53 -23.22 0.40 9.55
CA PRO A 53 -23.08 1.63 10.33
C PRO A 53 -23.81 1.54 11.67
N ARG A 54 -23.12 1.85 12.78
CA ARG A 54 -23.70 1.84 14.12
C ARG A 54 -23.40 3.16 14.82
N PRO A 55 -24.36 3.71 15.60
CA PRO A 55 -24.13 4.90 16.39
C PRO A 55 -23.12 4.62 17.49
N LEU A 56 -22.25 5.59 17.73
CA LEU A 56 -21.25 5.52 18.78
C LEU A 56 -21.88 5.86 20.13
N GLU A 57 -21.59 5.06 21.16
CA GLU A 57 -22.09 5.31 22.52
C GLU A 57 -21.65 6.69 23.01
N GLY A 58 -22.59 7.49 23.53
CA GLY A 58 -22.36 8.88 23.95
C GLY A 58 -22.37 9.93 22.83
N LEU A 59 -22.43 9.52 21.54
CA LEU A 59 -22.54 10.40 20.38
C LEU A 59 -23.49 9.79 19.34
N PRO A 60 -24.81 9.82 19.57
CA PRO A 60 -25.78 9.08 18.74
C PRO A 60 -25.86 9.57 17.29
N ASN A 61 -25.41 10.78 17.00
CA ASN A 61 -25.31 11.35 15.66
C ASN A 61 -24.00 10.98 14.95
N LEU A 62 -23.04 10.29 15.61
CA LEU A 62 -21.84 9.73 14.99
C LEU A 62 -22.04 8.24 14.69
N LEU A 63 -22.12 7.93 13.40
CA LEU A 63 -22.14 6.55 12.91
C LEU A 63 -20.70 6.11 12.62
N VAL A 64 -20.38 4.85 12.92
CA VAL A 64 -19.07 4.26 12.70
C VAL A 64 -19.21 3.02 11.82
N ARG A 65 -18.33 2.90 10.80
CA ARG A 65 -18.33 1.79 9.85
C ARG A 65 -16.90 1.45 9.41
N ALA A 66 -16.56 0.16 9.37
CA ALA A 66 -15.40 -0.36 8.67
C ALA A 66 -15.90 -1.07 7.41
N LEU A 67 -15.38 -0.69 6.24
CA LEU A 67 -15.81 -1.29 4.98
C LEU A 67 -15.34 -2.75 4.89
N ASP A 68 -16.27 -3.62 4.57
CA ASP A 68 -15.98 -4.99 4.14
C ASP A 68 -15.97 -5.02 2.61
N VAL A 69 -14.77 -5.04 2.08
CA VAL A 69 -14.55 -4.99 0.63
C VAL A 69 -15.11 -6.22 -0.07
N ASN A 70 -14.99 -7.40 0.53
CA ASN A 70 -15.50 -8.63 -0.06
C ASN A 70 -17.01 -8.55 -0.24
N LEU A 71 -17.71 -8.04 0.78
CA LEU A 71 -19.15 -7.82 0.72
C LEU A 71 -19.53 -6.79 -0.35
N LEU A 72 -18.75 -5.72 -0.50
CA LEU A 72 -18.98 -4.70 -1.53
C LEU A 72 -18.74 -5.27 -2.93
N LEU A 73 -17.70 -6.08 -3.09
CA LEU A 73 -17.38 -6.77 -4.33
C LEU A 73 -18.48 -7.76 -4.74
N GLU A 74 -18.99 -8.55 -3.79
CA GLU A 74 -20.12 -9.44 -4.05
C GLU A 74 -21.36 -8.67 -4.55
N LYS A 75 -21.67 -7.53 -3.92
CA LYS A 75 -22.77 -6.65 -4.35
C LYS A 75 -22.53 -6.09 -5.76
N PHE A 76 -21.29 -5.70 -6.07
CA PHE A 76 -20.92 -5.22 -7.39
C PHE A 76 -21.03 -6.32 -8.45
N LYS A 77 -20.47 -7.50 -8.19
CA LYS A 77 -20.58 -8.68 -9.07
C LYS A 77 -22.05 -9.02 -9.33
N LYS A 78 -22.89 -9.01 -8.29
CA LYS A 78 -24.33 -9.30 -8.43
C LYS A 78 -25.06 -8.26 -9.27
N ARG A 79 -24.64 -6.98 -9.20
CA ARG A 79 -25.32 -5.88 -9.91
C ARG A 79 -24.88 -5.77 -11.38
N TYR A 80 -23.60 -6.00 -11.65
CA TYR A 80 -22.99 -5.71 -12.95
C TYR A 80 -22.34 -6.91 -13.63
N GLY A 81 -22.09 -8.02 -12.90
CA GLY A 81 -21.30 -9.15 -13.36
C GLY A 81 -21.79 -9.74 -14.67
N ASP A 82 -23.08 -10.09 -14.74
CA ASP A 82 -23.68 -10.70 -15.93
C ASP A 82 -23.54 -9.81 -17.17
N VAL A 83 -23.72 -8.51 -17.00
CA VAL A 83 -23.61 -7.54 -18.11
C VAL A 83 -22.15 -7.36 -18.55
N LEU A 84 -21.22 -7.28 -17.60
CA LEU A 84 -19.80 -7.17 -17.90
C LEU A 84 -19.28 -8.43 -18.60
N GLU A 85 -19.74 -9.62 -18.20
CA GLU A 85 -19.42 -10.89 -18.84
C GLU A 85 -19.87 -10.88 -20.31
N VAL A 86 -21.11 -10.48 -20.58
CA VAL A 86 -21.64 -10.35 -21.95
C VAL A 86 -20.82 -9.36 -22.79
N ILE A 87 -20.31 -8.26 -22.20
CA ILE A 87 -19.50 -7.29 -22.94
C ILE A 87 -18.14 -7.89 -23.29
N VAL A 88 -17.51 -8.58 -22.35
CA VAL A 88 -16.21 -9.21 -22.58
C VAL A 88 -16.31 -10.34 -23.59
N GLU A 89 -17.38 -11.14 -23.57
CA GLU A 89 -17.68 -12.11 -24.63
C GLU A 89 -17.78 -11.47 -26.03
N ARG A 90 -18.40 -10.29 -26.12
CA ARG A 90 -18.48 -9.54 -27.39
C ARG A 90 -17.12 -9.06 -27.91
N GLY A 91 -16.16 -8.86 -27.00
CA GLY A 91 -14.80 -8.41 -27.30
C GLY A 91 -13.78 -9.54 -27.49
N SER A 92 -14.12 -10.74 -27.06
CA SER A 92 -13.22 -11.91 -27.11
C SER A 92 -13.81 -13.03 -28.00
N PHE A 93 -13.01 -14.06 -28.23
CA PHE A 93 -13.48 -15.32 -28.82
C PHE A 93 -13.75 -16.38 -27.72
N VAL A 94 -13.53 -16.03 -26.47
CA VAL A 94 -13.64 -16.90 -25.30
C VAL A 94 -15.08 -16.88 -24.81
N GLU A 95 -15.64 -18.04 -24.44
CA GLU A 95 -16.98 -18.14 -23.87
C GLU A 95 -17.01 -17.56 -22.46
N GLY A 96 -18.11 -16.94 -22.06
CA GLY A 96 -18.25 -16.24 -20.77
C GLY A 96 -17.92 -17.10 -19.55
N GLY A 97 -18.35 -18.37 -19.57
CA GLY A 97 -18.01 -19.31 -18.49
C GLY A 97 -16.51 -19.60 -18.30
N ASP A 98 -15.67 -19.34 -19.31
CA ASP A 98 -14.22 -19.45 -19.20
C ASP A 98 -13.58 -18.22 -18.57
N LEU A 99 -14.30 -17.09 -18.52
CA LEU A 99 -13.88 -15.82 -17.93
C LEU A 99 -14.26 -15.70 -16.47
N THR A 100 -15.23 -16.50 -15.99
CA THR A 100 -15.67 -16.51 -14.58
C THR A 100 -14.51 -16.59 -13.59
N PRO A 101 -13.47 -17.44 -13.80
CA PRO A 101 -12.31 -17.47 -12.90
C PRO A 101 -11.55 -16.15 -12.79
N VAL A 102 -11.61 -15.28 -13.81
CA VAL A 102 -10.96 -13.95 -13.79
C VAL A 102 -11.64 -13.04 -12.76
N TRP A 103 -12.95 -13.15 -12.61
CA TRP A 103 -13.74 -12.40 -11.63
C TRP A 103 -13.53 -12.89 -10.19
N ASP A 104 -13.07 -14.13 -10.03
CA ASP A 104 -12.80 -14.75 -8.73
C ASP A 104 -11.34 -14.54 -8.30
N LEU A 105 -10.49 -14.01 -9.20
CA LEU A 105 -9.15 -13.55 -8.82
C LEU A 105 -9.27 -12.33 -7.93
N ASP A 106 -8.57 -12.33 -6.80
CA ASP A 106 -8.41 -11.15 -5.95
C ASP A 106 -7.64 -10.08 -6.76
N TRP A 107 -8.39 -9.15 -7.34
CA TRP A 107 -7.84 -8.02 -8.07
C TRP A 107 -7.38 -6.97 -7.06
N PRO A 108 -6.08 -6.82 -6.85
CA PRO A 108 -5.58 -5.81 -5.94
C PRO A 108 -5.98 -4.41 -6.42
N GLY A 109 -6.44 -3.57 -5.49
CA GLY A 109 -6.93 -2.22 -5.79
C GLY A 109 -8.45 -2.14 -6.01
N LEU A 110 -9.12 -3.28 -6.17
CA LEU A 110 -10.59 -3.32 -6.23
C LEU A 110 -11.21 -2.88 -4.89
N ASP A 111 -10.46 -3.07 -3.81
CA ASP A 111 -10.81 -2.65 -2.45
C ASP A 111 -11.03 -1.13 -2.39
N GLU A 112 -10.09 -0.39 -2.93
CA GLU A 112 -10.12 1.06 -2.94
C GLU A 112 -11.24 1.59 -3.84
N LEU A 113 -11.51 0.90 -4.96
CA LEU A 113 -12.61 1.22 -5.84
C LEU A 113 -13.95 1.04 -5.16
N MET A 114 -14.16 -0.14 -4.54
CA MET A 114 -15.42 -0.42 -3.85
C MET A 114 -15.66 0.58 -2.72
N ALA A 115 -14.59 0.96 -2.01
CA ALA A 115 -14.68 1.99 -0.98
C ALA A 115 -15.10 3.35 -1.56
N LEU A 116 -14.54 3.75 -2.71
CA LEU A 116 -14.88 5.00 -3.36
C LEU A 116 -16.34 5.04 -3.83
N LEU A 117 -16.78 4.00 -4.54
CA LEU A 117 -18.16 3.90 -5.02
C LEU A 117 -19.17 3.92 -3.86
N GLU A 118 -18.84 3.29 -2.75
CA GLU A 118 -19.68 3.30 -1.56
C GLU A 118 -19.73 4.68 -0.90
N ILE A 119 -18.58 5.37 -0.76
CA ILE A 119 -18.53 6.75 -0.24
C ILE A 119 -19.37 7.68 -1.13
N GLN A 120 -19.21 7.58 -2.44
CA GLN A 120 -20.00 8.36 -3.40
C GLN A 120 -21.49 8.08 -3.25
N ARG A 121 -21.91 6.81 -3.17
CA ARG A 121 -23.30 6.42 -2.96
C ARG A 121 -23.88 7.04 -1.69
N LEU A 122 -23.15 6.97 -0.58
CA LEU A 122 -23.57 7.54 0.70
C LEU A 122 -23.75 9.07 0.64
N CYS A 123 -22.87 9.76 -0.10
CA CYS A 123 -22.97 11.19 -0.31
C CYS A 123 -24.17 11.56 -1.20
N ASN A 124 -24.37 10.81 -2.30
CA ASN A 124 -25.46 11.07 -3.25
C ASN A 124 -26.86 10.80 -2.66
N GLU A 125 -27.00 9.71 -1.89
CA GLU A 125 -28.27 9.35 -1.25
C GLU A 125 -28.59 10.23 -0.02
N LYS A 126 -27.68 11.13 0.37
CA LYS A 126 -27.82 12.01 1.55
C LYS A 126 -28.22 11.25 2.83
N VAL A 127 -27.69 10.05 2.97
CA VAL A 127 -27.91 9.20 4.15
C VAL A 127 -27.29 9.85 5.40
N VAL A 128 -26.22 10.60 5.18
CA VAL A 128 -25.46 11.33 6.19
C VAL A 128 -25.11 12.74 5.67
N ASP A 129 -24.95 13.67 6.59
CA ASP A 129 -24.64 15.06 6.24
C ASP A 129 -23.13 15.26 6.04
N ARG A 130 -22.30 14.50 6.77
CA ARG A 130 -20.83 14.56 6.70
C ARG A 130 -20.20 13.18 6.77
N VAL A 131 -19.13 12.99 5.99
CA VAL A 131 -18.34 11.77 6.00
C VAL A 131 -16.89 12.10 6.40
N VAL A 132 -16.39 11.43 7.43
CA VAL A 132 -14.98 11.46 7.81
C VAL A 132 -14.38 10.12 7.38
N VAL A 133 -13.43 10.17 6.44
CA VAL A 133 -12.80 8.98 5.88
C VAL A 133 -11.42 8.79 6.49
N ASP A 134 -11.22 7.68 7.19
CA ASP A 134 -9.91 7.19 7.62
C ASP A 134 -9.32 6.37 6.49
N MET A 135 -8.38 6.98 5.76
CA MET A 135 -7.79 6.38 4.57
C MET A 135 -6.69 5.38 4.96
N ALA A 136 -6.55 4.34 4.19
CA ALA A 136 -5.36 3.50 4.18
C ALA A 136 -4.08 4.34 3.98
N PRO A 137 -2.86 3.83 4.23
CA PRO A 137 -1.61 4.58 4.08
C PRO A 137 -1.47 5.29 2.72
N SER A 138 -0.70 6.39 2.66
CA SER A 138 -0.61 7.31 1.51
C SER A 138 -0.34 6.65 0.16
N GLY A 139 0.41 5.55 0.12
CA GLY A 139 0.60 4.76 -1.10
C GLY A 139 -0.71 4.23 -1.68
N HIS A 140 -1.58 3.70 -0.84
CA HIS A 140 -2.93 3.24 -1.23
C HIS A 140 -3.84 4.39 -1.64
N THR A 141 -3.76 5.52 -0.93
CA THR A 141 -4.55 6.69 -1.30
C THR A 141 -4.22 7.15 -2.72
N LEU A 142 -2.94 7.16 -3.11
CA LEU A 142 -2.54 7.48 -4.49
C LEU A 142 -3.01 6.40 -5.48
N ASN A 143 -2.99 5.13 -5.09
CA ASN A 143 -3.48 4.04 -5.93
C ASN A 143 -4.98 4.16 -6.19
N LEU A 144 -5.77 4.58 -5.20
CA LEU A 144 -7.20 4.87 -5.38
C LEU A 144 -7.46 5.82 -6.56
N PHE A 145 -6.63 6.86 -6.68
CA PHE A 145 -6.81 7.87 -7.73
C PHE A 145 -6.28 7.40 -9.09
N LYS A 146 -5.15 6.68 -9.13
CA LYS A 146 -4.69 6.00 -10.35
C LYS A 146 -5.70 4.97 -10.84
N LEU A 147 -6.43 4.34 -9.92
CA LEU A 147 -7.49 3.40 -10.24
C LEU A 147 -8.66 4.05 -10.97
N MET A 148 -9.00 5.32 -10.71
CA MET A 148 -10.02 6.02 -11.49
C MET A 148 -9.62 6.16 -12.96
N ASP A 149 -8.36 6.47 -13.25
CA ASP A 149 -7.86 6.54 -14.62
C ASP A 149 -7.85 5.16 -15.28
N PHE A 150 -7.51 4.12 -14.51
CA PHE A 150 -7.64 2.73 -14.95
C PHE A 150 -9.08 2.40 -15.33
N LEU A 151 -10.05 2.74 -14.48
CA LEU A 151 -11.46 2.44 -14.72
C LEU A 151 -12.04 3.18 -15.92
N ASP A 152 -11.67 4.44 -16.12
CA ASP A 152 -12.05 5.16 -17.32
C ASP A 152 -11.53 4.45 -18.57
N THR A 153 -10.28 4.00 -18.56
CA THR A 153 -9.68 3.28 -19.68
C THR A 153 -10.31 1.89 -19.85
N PHE A 154 -10.59 1.20 -18.75
CA PHE A 154 -11.29 -0.08 -18.75
C PHE A 154 -12.70 0.06 -19.34
N LEU A 155 -13.49 1.02 -18.88
CA LEU A 155 -14.82 1.27 -19.42
C LEU A 155 -14.79 1.70 -20.90
N ASN A 156 -13.80 2.50 -21.29
CA ASN A 156 -13.60 2.84 -22.70
C ASN A 156 -13.25 1.60 -23.54
N SER A 157 -12.51 0.66 -23.00
CA SER A 157 -12.21 -0.62 -23.67
C SER A 157 -13.45 -1.50 -23.80
N LEU A 158 -14.28 -1.56 -22.75
CA LEU A 158 -15.58 -2.24 -22.81
C LEU A 158 -16.52 -1.59 -23.82
N GLU A 159 -16.47 -0.26 -23.97
CA GLU A 159 -17.22 0.45 -25.00
C GLU A 159 -16.78 0.06 -26.42
N LEU A 160 -15.47 -0.09 -26.66
CA LEU A 160 -14.97 -0.60 -27.93
C LEU A 160 -15.52 -1.99 -28.28
N PHE A 161 -15.63 -2.89 -27.28
CA PHE A 161 -16.25 -4.20 -27.46
C PHE A 161 -17.74 -4.10 -27.83
N GLN A 162 -18.44 -3.19 -27.16
CA GLN A 162 -19.85 -2.92 -27.45
C GLN A 162 -20.04 -2.26 -28.83
N GLU A 163 -19.15 -1.34 -29.24
CA GLU A 163 -19.17 -0.75 -30.58
C GLU A 163 -18.94 -1.77 -31.68
N LYS A 164 -18.02 -2.73 -31.48
CA LYS A 164 -17.85 -3.88 -32.37
C LYS A 164 -19.19 -4.61 -32.55
N HIS A 165 -19.87 -4.92 -31.46
CA HIS A 165 -21.16 -5.59 -31.51
C HIS A 165 -22.23 -4.74 -32.22
N LYS A 166 -22.29 -3.43 -31.97
CA LYS A 166 -23.19 -2.48 -32.65
C LYS A 166 -22.94 -2.47 -34.17
N TYR A 167 -21.67 -2.42 -34.58
CA TYR A 167 -21.29 -2.43 -35.98
C TYR A 167 -21.73 -3.71 -36.67
N ILE A 168 -21.43 -4.88 -36.07
CA ILE A 168 -21.83 -6.18 -36.59
C ILE A 168 -23.35 -6.23 -36.74
N LYS A 169 -24.10 -5.86 -35.71
CA LYS A 169 -25.57 -5.91 -35.73
C LYS A 169 -26.16 -4.97 -36.78
N LYS A 170 -25.65 -3.73 -36.94
CA LYS A 170 -26.05 -2.81 -37.99
C LYS A 170 -25.79 -3.36 -39.39
N SER A 171 -24.65 -4.04 -39.59
CA SER A 171 -24.28 -4.62 -40.87
C SER A 171 -25.17 -5.79 -41.29
N PHE A 172 -25.67 -6.58 -40.31
CA PHE A 172 -26.53 -7.71 -40.58
C PHE A 172 -28.04 -7.43 -40.56
N SER A 173 -28.49 -6.51 -39.68
CA SER A 173 -29.92 -6.22 -39.47
C SER A 173 -30.35 -4.81 -39.89
N GLY A 174 -29.42 -3.99 -40.36
CA GLY A 174 -29.70 -2.64 -40.84
C GLY A 174 -29.91 -1.58 -39.73
N SER A 175 -30.17 -2.00 -38.48
CA SER A 175 -30.41 -1.09 -37.36
C SER A 175 -29.88 -1.66 -36.05
N TYR A 176 -29.60 -0.77 -35.10
CA TYR A 176 -29.28 -1.12 -33.70
C TYR A 176 -30.17 -0.34 -32.75
N THR A 177 -30.78 -1.05 -31.80
CA THR A 177 -31.51 -0.43 -30.69
C THR A 177 -30.69 -0.60 -29.43
N PRO A 178 -30.45 0.47 -28.66
CA PRO A 178 -29.76 0.37 -27.36
C PRO A 178 -30.43 -0.68 -26.47
N ASN A 179 -29.62 -1.40 -25.72
CA ASN A 179 -30.08 -2.46 -24.82
C ASN A 179 -29.54 -2.23 -23.40
N GLU A 180 -29.89 -3.09 -22.47
CA GLU A 180 -29.48 -3.05 -21.07
C GLU A 180 -27.97 -2.87 -20.88
N VAL A 181 -27.16 -3.46 -21.77
CA VAL A 181 -25.70 -3.35 -21.74
C VAL A 181 -25.23 -1.90 -21.97
N ASP A 182 -25.87 -1.18 -22.91
CA ASP A 182 -25.54 0.21 -23.16
C ASP A 182 -25.88 1.11 -21.95
N GLU A 183 -27.02 0.84 -21.30
CA GLU A 183 -27.46 1.57 -20.11
C GLU A 183 -26.53 1.32 -18.93
N VAL A 184 -26.13 0.08 -18.69
CA VAL A 184 -25.20 -0.27 -17.60
C VAL A 184 -23.83 0.37 -17.79
N LEU A 185 -23.27 0.33 -19.01
CA LEU A 185 -21.99 1.01 -19.30
C LEU A 185 -22.06 2.51 -19.06
N GLN A 186 -23.16 3.14 -19.51
CA GLN A 186 -23.36 4.57 -19.30
C GLN A 186 -23.50 4.90 -17.81
N ASN A 187 -24.30 4.14 -17.07
CA ASN A 187 -24.48 4.32 -15.63
C ASN A 187 -23.15 4.19 -14.86
N LEU A 188 -22.33 3.18 -15.18
CA LEU A 188 -21.01 3.02 -14.57
C LEU A 188 -20.08 4.20 -14.86
N LYS A 189 -20.06 4.72 -16.10
CA LYS A 189 -19.29 5.90 -16.47
C LYS A 189 -19.75 7.13 -15.68
N ASP A 190 -21.07 7.32 -15.57
CA ASP A 190 -21.64 8.44 -14.86
C ASP A 190 -21.37 8.35 -13.34
N GLU A 191 -21.47 7.17 -12.75
CA GLU A 191 -21.11 6.92 -11.34
C GLU A 191 -19.63 7.23 -11.07
N LEU A 192 -18.71 6.80 -11.93
CA LEU A 192 -17.28 7.07 -11.78
C LEU A 192 -16.95 8.56 -11.97
N ALA A 193 -17.54 9.19 -12.98
CA ALA A 193 -17.36 10.63 -13.22
C ALA A 193 -17.86 11.47 -12.04
N ALA A 194 -19.01 11.11 -11.47
CA ALA A 194 -19.55 11.77 -10.28
C ALA A 194 -18.67 11.55 -9.04
N GLY A 195 -18.11 10.33 -8.84
CA GLY A 195 -17.16 10.04 -7.78
C GLY A 195 -15.88 10.87 -7.89
N ARG A 196 -15.32 10.98 -9.11
CA ARG A 196 -14.16 11.83 -9.38
C ARG A 196 -14.46 13.29 -9.08
N HIS A 197 -15.58 13.80 -9.57
CA HIS A 197 -16.01 15.16 -9.32
C HIS A 197 -16.16 15.46 -7.82
N LEU A 198 -16.80 14.56 -7.06
CA LEU A 198 -16.93 14.68 -5.61
C LEU A 198 -15.57 14.83 -4.92
N LEU A 199 -14.59 14.00 -5.29
CA LEU A 199 -13.26 14.02 -4.69
C LEU A 199 -12.43 15.24 -5.07
N GLN A 200 -12.62 15.79 -6.27
CA GLN A 200 -11.88 16.95 -6.78
C GLN A 200 -12.53 18.28 -6.41
N ASP A 201 -13.77 18.28 -5.94
CA ASP A 201 -14.50 19.50 -5.57
C ASP A 201 -14.07 20.00 -4.18
N SER A 202 -13.34 21.10 -4.15
CA SER A 202 -12.87 21.75 -2.92
C SER A 202 -13.98 22.29 -2.00
N SER A 203 -15.21 22.41 -2.50
CA SER A 203 -16.37 22.82 -1.68
C SER A 203 -16.93 21.64 -0.87
N ASN A 204 -16.72 20.41 -1.33
CA ASN A 204 -17.26 19.19 -0.74
C ASN A 204 -16.19 18.31 -0.09
N THR A 205 -14.95 18.35 -0.59
CA THR A 205 -13.87 17.44 -0.16
C THR A 205 -12.64 18.21 0.31
N ALA A 206 -12.02 17.73 1.37
CA ALA A 206 -10.70 18.18 1.82
C ALA A 206 -9.89 16.99 2.34
N CYS A 207 -8.63 16.89 1.92
CA CYS A 207 -7.67 15.92 2.42
C CYS A 207 -6.78 16.56 3.50
N LEU A 208 -6.83 16.04 4.73
CA LEU A 208 -5.91 16.39 5.82
C LEU A 208 -4.76 15.39 5.83
N VAL A 209 -3.54 15.87 5.71
CA VAL A 209 -2.34 15.02 5.65
C VAL A 209 -1.73 14.92 7.04
N VAL A 210 -1.73 13.72 7.60
CA VAL A 210 -1.16 13.44 8.93
C VAL A 210 0.31 13.06 8.79
N ALA A 211 1.18 13.72 9.54
CA ALA A 211 2.62 13.54 9.53
C ALA A 211 3.18 13.47 10.95
N LEU A 212 4.41 12.96 11.09
CA LEU A 212 5.21 13.07 12.31
C LEU A 212 6.26 14.17 12.16
N PRO A 213 6.71 14.81 13.25
CA PRO A 213 7.80 15.78 13.22
C PRO A 213 9.15 15.06 13.07
N GLU A 214 9.34 14.41 11.94
CA GLU A 214 10.50 13.59 11.58
C GLU A 214 10.94 13.89 10.14
N PRO A 215 12.27 13.95 9.84
CA PRO A 215 12.76 14.28 8.50
C PRO A 215 12.21 13.38 7.38
N MET A 216 12.13 12.07 7.62
CA MET A 216 11.54 11.13 6.64
C MET A 216 10.06 11.41 6.41
N SER A 217 9.29 11.63 7.49
CA SER A 217 7.86 11.94 7.38
C SER A 217 7.62 13.26 6.65
N PHE A 218 8.50 14.25 6.84
CA PHE A 218 8.45 15.52 6.10
C PHE A 218 8.64 15.30 4.60
N ARG A 219 9.70 14.57 4.18
CA ARG A 219 9.98 14.29 2.76
C ARG A 219 8.84 13.50 2.09
N GLU A 220 8.29 12.51 2.77
CA GLU A 220 7.15 11.74 2.28
C GLU A 220 5.90 12.60 2.16
N THR A 221 5.64 13.48 3.13
CA THR A 221 4.53 14.43 3.06
C THR A 221 4.69 15.37 1.86
N GLN A 222 5.89 15.85 1.60
CA GLN A 222 6.19 16.69 0.44
C GLN A 222 5.86 15.97 -0.87
N ARG A 223 6.35 14.73 -1.05
CA ARG A 223 6.04 13.90 -2.22
C ARG A 223 4.53 13.66 -2.36
N PHE A 224 3.87 13.35 -1.25
CA PHE A 224 2.43 13.08 -1.24
C PHE A 224 1.59 14.31 -1.63
N LEU A 225 1.95 15.50 -1.13
CA LEU A 225 1.27 16.76 -1.52
C LEU A 225 1.43 17.05 -3.02
N SER A 226 2.63 16.84 -3.61
CA SER A 226 2.83 16.97 -5.06
C SER A 226 1.93 16.01 -5.83
N SER A 227 1.80 14.78 -5.37
CA SER A 227 0.91 13.80 -6.01
C SER A 227 -0.57 14.17 -5.86
N LEU A 228 -1.02 14.72 -4.72
CA LEU A 228 -2.40 15.21 -4.57
C LEU A 228 -2.70 16.36 -5.55
N GLU A 229 -1.72 17.22 -5.80
CA GLU A 229 -1.83 18.32 -6.75
C GLU A 229 -1.97 17.81 -8.20
N GLU A 230 -1.14 16.83 -8.61
CA GLU A 230 -1.22 16.18 -9.93
C GLU A 230 -2.60 15.58 -10.21
N ILE A 231 -3.20 14.92 -9.21
CA ILE A 231 -4.53 14.30 -9.32
C ILE A 231 -5.68 15.25 -8.97
N LYS A 232 -5.37 16.52 -8.67
CA LYS A 232 -6.33 17.59 -8.35
C LYS A 232 -7.22 17.33 -7.13
N ILE A 233 -6.69 16.67 -6.12
CA ILE A 233 -7.42 16.45 -4.86
C ILE A 233 -7.21 17.65 -3.93
N PRO A 234 -8.30 18.29 -3.44
CA PRO A 234 -8.20 19.42 -2.56
C PRO A 234 -7.54 19.06 -1.24
N TYR A 235 -6.44 19.72 -0.96
CA TYR A 235 -5.71 19.57 0.28
C TYR A 235 -6.16 20.64 1.29
N GLY A 236 -6.54 20.19 2.48
CA GLY A 236 -7.13 21.04 3.52
C GLY A 236 -6.16 21.50 4.60
N GLY A 237 -4.97 20.89 4.69
CA GLY A 237 -3.95 21.23 5.68
C GLY A 237 -3.14 20.03 6.15
N ILE A 238 -2.14 20.28 7.01
CA ILE A 238 -1.28 19.26 7.60
C ILE A 238 -1.58 19.11 9.08
N VAL A 239 -1.60 17.88 9.57
CA VAL A 239 -1.69 17.54 10.99
C VAL A 239 -0.36 16.94 11.42
N VAL A 240 0.44 17.68 12.17
CA VAL A 240 1.72 17.20 12.71
C VAL A 240 1.46 16.59 14.08
N ASN A 241 1.52 15.26 14.14
CA ASN A 241 1.18 14.48 15.32
C ASN A 241 2.40 14.18 16.20
N GLN A 242 2.18 13.90 17.48
CA GLN A 242 3.21 13.55 18.47
C GLN A 242 4.23 14.68 18.74
N ILE A 243 3.75 15.91 18.85
CA ILE A 243 4.57 17.07 19.22
C ILE A 243 4.87 17.04 20.71
N ILE A 244 6.13 17.23 21.08
CA ILE A 244 6.57 17.38 22.46
C ILE A 244 6.19 18.80 22.92
N VAL A 245 5.41 18.88 24.02
CA VAL A 245 4.94 20.15 24.58
C VAL A 245 5.84 20.63 25.72
N ASP A 246 6.45 19.71 26.46
CA ASP A 246 7.27 20.02 27.64
C ASP A 246 8.73 20.33 27.23
N LYS A 247 9.14 21.58 27.46
CA LYS A 247 10.48 22.10 27.13
C LYS A 247 11.60 21.48 27.97
N ASP A 248 11.30 21.03 29.17
CA ASP A 248 12.33 20.65 30.15
C ASP A 248 12.74 19.17 30.05
N SER A 249 11.88 18.33 29.49
CA SER A 249 12.10 16.88 29.47
C SER A 249 12.96 16.38 28.30
N ASN A 250 13.14 17.17 27.20
CA ASN A 250 13.89 16.77 25.98
C ASN A 250 14.29 17.99 25.13
N SER A 251 15.14 18.85 25.64
CA SER A 251 15.47 20.12 25.01
C SER A 251 15.90 20.01 23.54
N ASP A 252 16.78 19.08 23.20
CA ASP A 252 17.30 18.93 21.82
C ASP A 252 16.21 18.43 20.86
N ARG A 253 15.45 17.42 21.27
CA ARG A 253 14.35 16.86 20.47
C ARG A 253 13.20 17.85 20.29
N TYR A 254 12.91 18.65 21.32
CA TYR A 254 11.92 19.73 21.22
C TYR A 254 12.32 20.72 20.11
N HIS A 255 13.58 21.17 20.11
CA HIS A 255 14.08 22.12 19.13
C HIS A 255 14.12 21.56 17.70
N GLU A 256 14.52 20.30 17.54
CA GLU A 256 14.45 19.59 16.24
C GLU A 256 13.03 19.55 15.71
N GLN A 257 12.05 19.20 16.55
CA GLN A 257 10.65 19.17 16.16
C GLN A 257 10.13 20.56 15.79
N GLN A 258 10.50 21.61 16.54
CA GLN A 258 10.06 22.97 16.21
C GLN A 258 10.62 23.45 14.86
N LYS A 259 11.86 23.10 14.52
CA LYS A 259 12.43 23.37 13.20
C LYS A 259 11.61 22.71 12.10
N LEU A 260 11.31 21.43 12.26
CA LEU A 260 10.48 20.67 11.31
C LEU A 260 9.06 21.22 11.22
N VAL A 261 8.46 21.66 12.33
CA VAL A 261 7.14 22.33 12.32
C VAL A 261 7.18 23.57 11.44
N ASN A 262 8.23 24.41 11.57
CA ASN A 262 8.40 25.57 10.69
C ASN A 262 8.53 25.17 9.21
N ASP A 263 9.23 24.06 8.92
CA ASP A 263 9.34 23.54 7.56
C ASP A 263 7.99 23.01 7.04
N PHE A 264 7.18 22.35 7.89
CA PHE A 264 5.80 21.96 7.54
C PHE A 264 4.91 23.18 7.28
N ILE A 265 5.06 24.27 8.05
CA ILE A 265 4.30 25.52 7.81
C ILE A 265 4.68 26.11 6.44
N LYS A 266 5.97 26.15 6.10
CA LYS A 266 6.41 26.59 4.77
C LYS A 266 5.88 25.70 3.65
N LEU A 267 5.91 24.38 3.86
CA LEU A 267 5.40 23.39 2.90
C LEU A 267 3.88 23.55 2.70
N ALA A 268 3.14 23.86 3.76
CA ALA A 268 1.68 24.03 3.73
C ALA A 268 1.23 25.30 2.99
N GLY A 269 2.10 26.30 2.84
CA GLY A 269 1.77 27.55 2.19
C GLY A 269 0.66 28.32 2.90
N ASP A 270 -0.50 28.50 2.26
CA ASP A 270 -1.68 29.19 2.78
C ASP A 270 -2.58 28.28 3.65
N LYS A 271 -2.32 26.97 3.68
CA LYS A 271 -3.13 26.01 4.41
C LYS A 271 -2.71 25.87 5.86
N PRO A 272 -3.65 25.56 6.79
CA PRO A 272 -3.34 25.43 8.20
C PRO A 272 -2.46 24.21 8.48
N VAL A 273 -1.59 24.35 9.46
CA VAL A 273 -0.85 23.25 10.08
C VAL A 273 -1.35 23.10 11.51
N PHE A 274 -1.85 21.93 11.86
CA PHE A 274 -2.36 21.60 13.19
C PHE A 274 -1.33 20.78 13.96
N LEU A 275 -1.09 21.13 15.21
CA LEU A 275 -0.19 20.42 16.11
C LEU A 275 -0.99 19.57 17.09
N VAL A 276 -0.65 18.28 17.15
CA VAL A 276 -1.24 17.31 18.05
C VAL A 276 -0.18 16.88 19.06
N PRO A 277 -0.39 17.10 20.38
CA PRO A 277 0.61 16.76 21.37
C PRO A 277 0.84 15.26 21.50
N GLN A 278 2.06 14.88 21.89
CA GLN A 278 2.38 13.52 22.26
C GLN A 278 1.76 13.20 23.63
N GLU A 279 0.82 12.27 23.68
CA GLU A 279 0.25 11.78 24.93
C GLU A 279 1.15 10.72 25.58
N LYS A 280 1.10 10.59 26.91
CA LYS A 280 1.85 9.57 27.67
C LYS A 280 1.37 8.14 27.38
N SER A 281 0.11 7.99 27.01
CA SER A 281 -0.51 6.74 26.61
C SER A 281 -1.32 6.97 25.36
N GLU A 282 -1.56 5.89 24.61
CA GLU A 282 -2.37 5.92 23.40
C GLU A 282 -3.79 6.42 23.75
N PRO A 283 -4.32 7.46 23.06
CA PRO A 283 -5.64 8.01 23.34
C PRO A 283 -6.73 7.09 22.78
N LEU A 284 -7.18 6.15 23.60
CA LEU A 284 -8.20 5.18 23.27
C LEU A 284 -9.55 5.59 23.86
N ALA A 285 -10.63 5.18 23.19
CA ALA A 285 -12.03 5.49 23.50
C ALA A 285 -12.40 7.00 23.39
N VAL A 286 -13.69 7.27 23.36
CA VAL A 286 -14.27 8.60 23.05
C VAL A 286 -13.75 9.70 23.97
N THR A 287 -13.66 9.42 25.27
CA THR A 287 -13.25 10.41 26.29
C THR A 287 -11.81 10.88 26.10
N ALA A 288 -10.89 9.96 25.80
CA ALA A 288 -9.48 10.31 25.55
C ALA A 288 -9.33 11.06 24.22
N LEU A 289 -10.07 10.68 23.18
CA LEU A 289 -10.08 11.36 21.89
C LEU A 289 -10.64 12.79 22.00
N GLN A 290 -11.69 13.00 22.77
CA GLN A 290 -12.22 14.35 23.03
C GLN A 290 -11.22 15.21 23.80
N LYS A 291 -10.50 14.64 24.79
CA LYS A 291 -9.43 15.35 25.49
C LYS A 291 -8.31 15.75 24.52
N LEU A 292 -7.89 14.83 23.65
CA LEU A 292 -6.87 15.10 22.63
C LEU A 292 -7.30 16.26 21.73
N THR A 293 -8.55 16.27 21.26
CA THR A 293 -9.07 17.31 20.36
C THR A 293 -8.97 18.71 20.97
N ASN A 294 -9.20 18.85 22.28
CA ASN A 294 -9.11 20.13 22.97
C ASN A 294 -7.67 20.66 23.09
N GLN A 295 -6.67 19.83 22.85
CA GLN A 295 -5.25 20.19 22.90
C GLN A 295 -4.68 20.52 21.51
N ILE A 296 -5.42 20.20 20.45
CA ILE A 296 -5.02 20.51 19.07
C ILE A 296 -5.09 22.02 18.85
N HIS A 297 -4.02 22.59 18.34
CA HIS A 297 -3.96 24.01 18.01
C HIS A 297 -3.26 24.24 16.67
N GLN A 298 -3.53 25.38 16.04
CA GLN A 298 -2.88 25.76 14.78
C GLN A 298 -1.47 26.24 15.07
N ALA A 299 -0.51 25.78 14.27
CA ALA A 299 0.89 26.18 14.36
C ALA A 299 1.10 27.61 13.89
N THR A 300 2.04 28.31 14.53
CA THR A 300 2.56 29.61 14.12
C THR A 300 4.08 29.52 13.97
N ILE A 301 4.64 30.26 13.01
CA ILE A 301 6.09 30.31 12.81
C ILE A 301 6.76 30.82 14.09
N GLN A 302 7.73 30.07 14.59
CA GLN A 302 8.56 30.46 15.71
C GLN A 302 9.97 30.86 15.20
N GLU A 303 10.45 32.03 15.59
CA GLU A 303 11.82 32.43 15.31
C GLU A 303 12.76 31.83 16.35
N PHE A 304 13.77 31.08 15.89
CA PHE A 304 14.82 30.54 16.74
C PHE A 304 16.10 31.31 16.52
N SER A 305 16.63 31.88 17.58
CA SER A 305 17.78 32.82 17.53
C SER A 305 19.16 32.16 17.70
N THR A 306 19.28 30.84 17.81
CA THR A 306 20.58 30.20 18.07
C THR A 306 20.79 28.90 17.32
N SER A 307 22.00 28.74 16.78
CA SER A 307 22.57 27.46 16.35
C SER A 307 22.85 26.62 17.59
N ILE A 308 22.02 25.62 17.85
CA ILE A 308 22.19 24.71 18.98
C ILE A 308 23.17 23.63 18.55
N SER A 309 24.31 23.50 19.25
CA SER A 309 25.18 22.35 19.11
C SER A 309 24.60 21.19 19.92
N PHE A 310 24.20 20.14 19.20
CA PHE A 310 23.65 18.93 19.84
C PHE A 310 24.78 18.09 20.43
N ASN A 311 24.68 17.76 21.71
CA ASN A 311 25.55 16.77 22.33
C ASN A 311 24.92 15.39 22.15
N ILE A 312 25.33 14.64 21.13
CA ILE A 312 24.75 13.35 20.76
C ILE A 312 25.14 12.31 21.80
N GLN A 313 24.19 11.92 22.63
CA GLN A 313 24.34 10.81 23.57
C GLN A 313 23.70 9.55 22.97
N TRP A 314 24.53 8.51 22.79
CA TRP A 314 24.05 7.19 22.39
C TRP A 314 23.51 6.45 23.62
N PRO A 315 22.31 5.84 23.55
CA PRO A 315 21.75 5.05 24.66
C PRO A 315 22.58 3.77 24.88
N GLU A 316 22.35 3.08 25.99
CA GLU A 316 22.98 1.78 26.26
C GLU A 316 22.38 0.67 25.39
N LYS A 317 23.25 -0.25 24.96
CA LYS A 317 22.84 -1.41 24.17
C LYS A 317 22.11 -2.43 25.06
N VAL A 318 21.02 -2.99 24.53
CA VAL A 318 20.24 -4.05 25.17
C VAL A 318 20.47 -5.38 24.45
N LEU A 319 20.91 -6.40 25.15
CA LEU A 319 21.07 -7.76 24.62
C LEU A 319 19.77 -8.58 24.82
N PRO A 320 19.49 -9.60 23.98
CA PRO A 320 20.32 -10.12 22.88
C PRO A 320 20.17 -9.32 21.58
N GLY A 321 21.20 -9.37 20.72
CA GLY A 321 21.14 -8.90 19.33
C GLY A 321 20.81 -10.03 18.35
N PHE A 322 20.87 -9.71 17.05
CA PHE A 322 20.76 -10.71 15.99
C PHE A 322 21.96 -11.65 15.96
N THR A 323 21.71 -12.84 15.44
CA THR A 323 22.75 -13.81 15.10
C THR A 323 23.43 -13.46 13.75
N ASP A 324 24.24 -14.38 13.26
CA ASP A 324 24.98 -14.23 12.01
C ASP A 324 24.21 -14.85 10.84
N PHE A 325 23.39 -14.07 10.18
CA PHE A 325 22.53 -14.54 9.09
C PHE A 325 23.30 -15.17 7.90
N ILE A 326 24.44 -14.60 7.50
CA ILE A 326 25.25 -15.17 6.42
C ILE A 326 25.93 -16.47 6.89
N GLY A 327 26.47 -16.49 8.12
CA GLY A 327 27.04 -17.70 8.71
C GLY A 327 26.03 -18.82 8.88
N GLU A 328 24.76 -18.51 9.12
CA GLU A 328 23.65 -19.47 9.20
C GLU A 328 23.13 -19.93 7.82
N GLY A 329 23.62 -19.37 6.72
CA GLY A 329 23.24 -19.76 5.38
C GLY A 329 21.98 -19.05 4.84
N LYS A 330 21.51 -17.99 5.51
CA LYS A 330 20.39 -17.20 5.02
C LYS A 330 20.75 -16.47 3.73
N ARG A 331 19.85 -16.50 2.78
CA ARG A 331 19.96 -15.82 1.48
C ARG A 331 18.96 -14.68 1.31
N LEU A 332 17.85 -14.76 2.02
CA LEU A 332 16.78 -13.76 1.96
C LEU A 332 16.35 -13.39 3.38
N LEU A 333 16.43 -12.10 3.69
CA LEU A 333 15.83 -11.53 4.91
C LEU A 333 14.69 -10.62 4.50
N ILE A 334 13.54 -10.79 5.11
CA ILE A 334 12.33 -9.99 4.84
C ILE A 334 12.04 -9.18 6.09
N VAL A 335 12.13 -7.85 6.00
CA VAL A 335 11.85 -6.95 7.11
C VAL A 335 10.45 -6.38 6.98
N GLY A 336 9.55 -6.78 7.88
CA GLY A 336 8.14 -6.46 7.81
C GLY A 336 7.56 -5.85 9.09
N GLY A 337 6.33 -5.34 8.99
CA GLY A 337 5.58 -4.74 10.11
C GLY A 337 4.78 -3.50 9.70
N LYS A 338 4.06 -2.93 10.65
CA LYS A 338 3.22 -1.74 10.45
C LYS A 338 4.02 -0.57 9.84
N GLY A 339 3.31 0.33 9.13
CA GLY A 339 3.94 1.56 8.66
C GLY A 339 4.51 2.42 9.79
N GLY A 340 5.68 3.03 9.57
CA GLY A 340 6.31 3.96 10.52
C GLY A 340 6.99 3.32 11.75
N VAL A 341 7.09 1.99 11.82
CA VAL A 341 7.77 1.31 12.94
C VAL A 341 9.30 1.30 12.82
N GLY A 342 9.86 1.66 11.65
CA GLY A 342 11.31 1.72 11.42
C GLY A 342 11.88 0.55 10.62
N LYS A 343 11.08 -0.14 9.81
CA LYS A 343 11.50 -1.26 8.94
C LYS A 343 12.74 -0.92 8.11
N THR A 344 12.68 0.17 7.36
CA THR A 344 13.73 0.63 6.45
C THR A 344 15.06 0.85 7.19
N THR A 345 15.03 1.45 8.39
CA THR A 345 16.23 1.63 9.21
C THR A 345 16.84 0.29 9.63
N ILE A 346 15.99 -0.67 10.01
CA ILE A 346 16.44 -2.02 10.39
C ILE A 346 17.01 -2.76 9.18
N ALA A 347 16.34 -2.73 8.03
CA ALA A 347 16.83 -3.36 6.79
C ALA A 347 18.18 -2.77 6.36
N ALA A 348 18.32 -1.45 6.38
CA ALA A 348 19.58 -0.76 6.08
C ALA A 348 20.69 -1.14 7.06
N ALA A 349 20.40 -1.19 8.37
CA ALA A 349 21.35 -1.54 9.40
C ALA A 349 21.83 -3.00 9.31
N ILE A 350 20.93 -3.94 9.04
CA ILE A 350 21.28 -5.36 8.81
C ILE A 350 22.19 -5.48 7.58
N SER A 351 21.81 -4.83 6.47
CA SER A 351 22.59 -4.87 5.23
C SER A 351 23.99 -4.29 5.41
N TRP A 352 24.08 -3.18 6.13
CA TRP A 352 25.36 -2.56 6.47
C TRP A 352 26.26 -3.47 7.29
N GLU A 353 25.74 -4.05 8.37
CA GLU A 353 26.55 -4.90 9.28
C GLU A 353 26.97 -6.20 8.60
N MET A 354 26.08 -6.84 7.82
CA MET A 354 26.43 -8.05 7.08
C MET A 354 27.52 -7.78 6.03
N ALA A 355 27.42 -6.68 5.29
CA ALA A 355 28.45 -6.29 4.33
C ALA A 355 29.79 -5.99 5.02
N LYS A 356 29.77 -5.37 6.20
CA LYS A 356 30.96 -5.08 6.99
C LYS A 356 31.64 -6.34 7.56
N ARG A 357 30.84 -7.31 8.06
CA ARG A 357 31.37 -8.58 8.63
C ARG A 357 31.93 -9.49 7.55
N TYR A 358 31.37 -9.45 6.34
CA TYR A 358 31.72 -10.32 5.23
C TYR A 358 32.13 -9.54 3.99
N PRO A 359 33.35 -8.94 3.98
CA PRO A 359 33.79 -8.10 2.85
C PRO A 359 33.85 -8.84 1.50
N GLU A 360 34.00 -10.17 1.53
CA GLU A 360 34.04 -11.04 0.35
C GLU A 360 32.64 -11.46 -0.16
N LYS A 361 31.61 -11.23 0.64
CA LYS A 361 30.22 -11.56 0.30
C LYS A 361 29.47 -10.36 -0.23
N LYS A 362 28.63 -10.57 -1.21
CA LYS A 362 27.83 -9.53 -1.82
C LYS A 362 26.47 -9.43 -1.14
N VAL A 363 26.16 -8.26 -0.61
CA VAL A 363 24.91 -7.94 0.06
C VAL A 363 24.14 -6.94 -0.78
N ARG A 364 22.83 -7.16 -0.96
CA ARG A 364 21.91 -6.24 -1.60
C ARG A 364 20.74 -5.90 -0.68
N ALA A 365 20.55 -4.62 -0.39
CA ALA A 365 19.30 -4.12 0.19
C ALA A 365 18.35 -3.70 -0.92
N VAL A 366 17.12 -4.19 -0.89
CA VAL A 366 16.10 -3.92 -1.90
C VAL A 366 14.85 -3.41 -1.21
N SER A 367 14.34 -2.26 -1.61
CA SER A 367 13.04 -1.77 -1.15
C SER A 367 11.96 -2.03 -2.19
N ILE A 368 10.86 -2.62 -1.72
CA ILE A 368 9.61 -2.77 -2.47
C ILE A 368 8.51 -1.86 -1.89
N ASP A 369 8.86 -0.94 -0.99
CA ASP A 369 7.94 0.05 -0.46
C ASP A 369 7.80 1.21 -1.48
N PRO A 370 6.60 1.49 -2.01
CA PRO A 370 6.38 2.59 -2.95
C PRO A 370 6.67 3.97 -2.35
N ALA A 371 6.88 4.07 -1.03
CA ALA A 371 7.25 5.32 -0.37
C ALA A 371 8.71 5.75 -0.61
N HIS A 372 9.55 4.93 -1.29
CA HIS A 372 10.95 5.24 -1.60
C HIS A 372 11.77 5.67 -0.38
N SER A 373 11.62 4.96 0.74
CA SER A 373 12.22 5.34 2.03
C SER A 373 13.64 4.84 2.24
N LEU A 374 14.12 3.88 1.43
CA LEU A 374 15.47 3.32 1.57
C LEU A 374 16.55 4.35 1.16
N GLY A 375 16.29 5.10 0.09
CA GLY A 375 17.16 6.22 -0.32
C GLY A 375 17.28 7.30 0.76
N ASP A 376 16.15 7.63 1.40
CA ASP A 376 16.15 8.57 2.53
C ASP A 376 17.00 8.06 3.71
N ALA A 377 16.96 6.74 3.99
CA ALA A 377 17.75 6.12 5.06
C ALA A 377 19.25 6.17 4.79
N PHE A 378 19.66 6.01 3.52
CA PHE A 378 21.07 6.14 3.11
C PHE A 378 21.48 7.59 2.78
N GLY A 379 20.56 8.55 2.77
CA GLY A 379 20.81 9.96 2.47
C GLY A 379 21.11 10.23 0.99
N MET A 380 20.60 9.40 0.09
CA MET A 380 20.84 9.50 -1.35
C MET A 380 19.57 9.22 -2.15
N VAL A 381 19.55 9.64 -3.40
CA VAL A 381 18.47 9.29 -4.33
C VAL A 381 18.78 7.90 -4.89
N LEU A 382 17.86 6.96 -4.71
CA LEU A 382 17.93 5.63 -5.29
C LEU A 382 16.99 5.54 -6.49
N CYS A 383 17.23 4.56 -7.34
CA CYS A 383 16.42 4.26 -8.51
C CYS A 383 16.33 2.74 -8.71
N HIS A 384 15.69 2.34 -9.82
CA HIS A 384 15.54 0.93 -10.18
C HIS A 384 16.89 0.22 -10.36
N GLU A 385 17.91 0.93 -10.87
CA GLU A 385 19.26 0.39 -10.98
C GLU A 385 19.97 0.39 -9.62
N PRO A 386 20.69 -0.68 -9.26
CA PRO A 386 21.36 -0.78 -7.97
C PRO A 386 22.50 0.23 -7.82
N SER A 387 22.45 1.00 -6.74
CA SER A 387 23.50 1.95 -6.34
C SER A 387 24.52 1.30 -5.42
N ILE A 388 25.79 1.59 -5.60
CA ILE A 388 26.89 1.02 -4.81
C ILE A 388 27.14 1.91 -3.58
N ILE A 389 27.04 1.34 -2.39
CA ILE A 389 27.35 2.01 -1.11
C ILE A 389 28.77 1.70 -0.66
N THR A 390 29.14 0.41 -0.70
CA THR A 390 30.49 -0.08 -0.43
C THR A 390 30.91 -1.04 -1.54
N SER A 391 32.14 -1.55 -1.51
CA SER A 391 32.62 -2.53 -2.50
C SER A 391 31.72 -3.77 -2.63
N ASN A 392 30.97 -4.10 -1.58
CA ASN A 392 30.16 -5.30 -1.51
C ASN A 392 28.70 -5.08 -1.05
N LEU A 393 28.30 -3.82 -0.80
CA LEU A 393 26.91 -3.44 -0.49
C LEU A 393 26.30 -2.65 -1.63
N LYS A 394 25.22 -3.17 -2.20
CA LYS A 394 24.38 -2.47 -3.16
C LYS A 394 23.01 -2.18 -2.56
N VAL A 395 22.41 -1.08 -2.94
CA VAL A 395 21.05 -0.69 -2.54
C VAL A 395 20.21 -0.33 -3.76
N GLN A 396 18.92 -0.66 -3.72
CA GLN A 396 18.02 -0.52 -4.86
C GLN A 396 16.59 -0.24 -4.37
N GLU A 397 15.89 0.63 -5.09
CA GLU A 397 14.43 0.79 -4.94
C GLU A 397 13.76 0.33 -6.23
N ILE A 398 12.83 -0.62 -6.13
CA ILE A 398 12.14 -1.17 -7.30
C ILE A 398 11.11 -0.15 -7.79
N GLU A 399 11.27 0.30 -9.03
CA GLU A 399 10.29 1.12 -9.74
C GLU A 399 9.31 0.22 -10.48
N ALA A 400 8.10 0.06 -9.95
CA ALA A 400 7.08 -0.81 -10.51
C ALA A 400 6.81 -0.53 -11.99
N ASN A 401 6.81 0.74 -12.43
CA ASN A 401 6.54 1.11 -13.82
C ASN A 401 7.55 0.49 -14.81
N LYS A 402 8.85 0.46 -14.48
CA LYS A 402 9.88 -0.12 -15.37
C LYS A 402 9.75 -1.64 -15.49
N VAL A 403 9.47 -2.29 -14.36
CA VAL A 403 9.27 -3.75 -14.37
C VAL A 403 7.98 -4.09 -15.11
N LEU A 404 6.95 -3.26 -15.00
CA LEU A 404 5.69 -3.41 -15.70
C LEU A 404 5.86 -3.35 -17.23
N GLU A 405 6.63 -2.39 -17.75
CA GLU A 405 6.89 -2.29 -19.18
C GLU A 405 7.50 -3.59 -19.71
N LYS A 406 8.53 -4.11 -19.04
CA LYS A 406 9.15 -5.39 -19.39
C LYS A 406 8.15 -6.55 -19.32
N PHE A 407 7.35 -6.62 -18.26
CA PHE A 407 6.35 -7.67 -18.09
C PHE A 407 5.24 -7.61 -19.16
N ARG A 408 4.83 -6.40 -19.56
CA ARG A 408 3.90 -6.19 -20.68
C ARG A 408 4.46 -6.74 -21.97
N GLU A 409 5.71 -6.40 -22.29
CA GLU A 409 6.40 -6.87 -23.50
C GLU A 409 6.56 -8.40 -23.49
N ASP A 410 6.95 -8.97 -22.34
CA ASP A 410 7.26 -10.39 -22.23
C ASP A 410 6.00 -11.29 -22.21
N TYR A 411 4.88 -10.79 -21.68
CA TYR A 411 3.71 -11.64 -21.39
C TYR A 411 2.36 -11.05 -21.77
N LEU A 412 2.09 -9.78 -21.44
CA LEU A 412 0.74 -9.26 -21.50
C LEU A 412 0.29 -8.92 -22.92
N TRP A 413 1.16 -8.45 -23.77
CA TRP A 413 0.79 -8.10 -25.14
C TRP A 413 0.48 -9.34 -25.97
N GLU A 414 1.22 -10.44 -25.79
CA GLU A 414 0.87 -11.70 -26.44
C GLU A 414 -0.42 -12.31 -25.90
N LEU A 415 -0.68 -12.13 -24.58
CA LEU A 415 -1.96 -12.50 -23.99
C LEU A 415 -3.11 -11.70 -24.62
N ALA A 416 -2.96 -10.38 -24.79
CA ALA A 416 -3.96 -9.52 -25.43
C ALA A 416 -4.24 -9.95 -26.89
N GLU A 417 -3.21 -10.28 -27.65
CA GLU A 417 -3.35 -10.82 -29.01
C GLU A 417 -4.06 -12.18 -29.01
N MET A 418 -3.71 -13.04 -28.05
CA MET A 418 -4.36 -14.34 -27.88
C MET A 418 -5.86 -14.16 -27.58
N MET A 419 -6.22 -13.21 -26.70
CA MET A 419 -7.61 -12.93 -26.31
C MET A 419 -8.41 -12.26 -27.44
N SER A 420 -7.75 -11.56 -28.38
CA SER A 420 -8.42 -10.93 -29.52
C SER A 420 -8.74 -11.88 -30.66
N GLY A 421 -8.13 -13.08 -30.71
CA GLY A 421 -8.35 -14.10 -31.77
C GLY A 421 -7.74 -13.74 -33.11
N GLU A 422 -6.77 -12.81 -33.20
CA GLU A 422 -6.10 -12.49 -34.47
C GLU A 422 -5.23 -13.65 -34.95
N LYS A 423 -5.53 -14.19 -36.14
CA LYS A 423 -4.61 -15.04 -36.89
C LYS A 423 -3.61 -14.16 -37.64
N SER A 424 -2.34 -14.43 -37.42
CA SER A 424 -1.23 -13.95 -38.25
C SER A 424 -1.52 -14.17 -39.76
N GLU A 425 -1.40 -13.11 -40.54
CA GLU A 425 -1.15 -13.06 -42.01
C GLU A 425 -1.82 -14.13 -42.87
N ASN A 426 -3.04 -13.98 -43.29
CA ASN A 426 -3.58 -14.43 -44.60
C ASN A 426 -5.10 -14.64 -44.67
N SER A 427 -5.92 -13.83 -44.02
CA SER A 427 -7.34 -13.81 -44.37
C SER A 427 -7.82 -12.39 -44.57
N ALA A 428 -7.93 -11.98 -45.84
CA ALA A 428 -8.67 -10.81 -46.28
C ALA A 428 -10.16 -10.99 -45.99
N SER A 429 -10.57 -10.82 -44.75
CA SER A 429 -11.97 -10.74 -44.37
C SER A 429 -12.10 -9.84 -43.16
N PHE A 430 -12.51 -8.60 -43.42
CA PHE A 430 -13.02 -7.61 -42.49
C PHE A 430 -12.28 -7.53 -41.13
N GLU A 431 -11.19 -6.78 -41.10
CA GLU A 431 -10.56 -6.29 -39.89
C GLU A 431 -11.57 -5.49 -39.06
N ILE A 432 -12.21 -6.15 -38.11
CA ILE A 432 -12.92 -5.43 -37.05
C ILE A 432 -11.87 -5.06 -36.00
N ALA A 433 -11.16 -3.96 -36.26
CA ALA A 433 -9.98 -3.48 -35.56
C ALA A 433 -10.20 -3.03 -34.10
N PHE A 434 -11.38 -3.29 -33.52
CA PHE A 434 -11.74 -2.75 -32.20
C PHE A 434 -11.34 -3.66 -31.03
N ALA A 435 -11.42 -4.99 -31.18
CA ALA A 435 -11.17 -5.91 -30.08
C ALA A 435 -9.68 -5.97 -29.66
N PRO A 436 -8.70 -6.05 -30.59
CA PRO A 436 -7.29 -5.98 -30.23
C PRO A 436 -6.91 -4.70 -29.52
N LYS A 437 -7.44 -3.56 -29.98
CA LYS A 437 -7.20 -2.26 -29.34
C LYS A 437 -7.77 -2.22 -27.92
N GLY A 438 -8.98 -2.73 -27.72
CA GLY A 438 -9.61 -2.81 -26.38
C GLY A 438 -8.80 -3.69 -25.43
N TRP A 439 -8.37 -4.88 -25.88
CA TRP A 439 -7.55 -5.77 -25.05
C TRP A 439 -6.18 -5.17 -24.73
N ARG A 440 -5.53 -4.50 -25.70
CA ARG A 440 -4.27 -3.79 -25.45
C ARG A 440 -4.46 -2.68 -24.41
N GLN A 441 -5.52 -1.91 -24.50
CA GLN A 441 -5.83 -0.86 -23.51
C GLN A 441 -6.08 -1.43 -22.10
N ILE A 442 -6.79 -2.57 -21.98
CA ILE A 442 -6.99 -3.26 -20.70
C ILE A 442 -5.66 -3.73 -20.12
N VAL A 443 -4.80 -4.27 -20.96
CA VAL A 443 -3.50 -4.81 -20.58
C VAL A 443 -2.46 -3.71 -20.33
N GLU A 444 -2.52 -2.61 -21.08
CA GLU A 444 -1.65 -1.42 -20.87
C GLU A 444 -1.91 -0.73 -19.54
N GLN A 445 -3.16 -0.72 -19.10
CA GLN A 445 -3.52 -0.23 -17.80
C GLN A 445 -3.27 -1.35 -16.79
N ALA A 446 -2.16 -1.27 -16.10
CA ALA A 446 -1.74 -2.25 -15.12
C ALA A 446 -2.90 -2.80 -14.29
N LEU A 447 -3.02 -4.10 -14.23
CA LEU A 447 -3.87 -4.76 -13.26
C LEU A 447 -3.54 -4.20 -11.86
N PRO A 448 -4.51 -3.73 -11.11
CA PRO A 448 -4.27 -3.31 -9.73
C PRO A 448 -3.52 -4.41 -8.96
N GLY A 449 -2.49 -4.06 -8.17
CA GLY A 449 -1.62 -5.02 -7.48
C GLY A 449 -0.52 -5.64 -8.33
N ILE A 450 -0.37 -5.18 -9.55
CA ILE A 450 0.77 -5.56 -10.37
C ILE A 450 2.10 -5.15 -9.69
N ASP A 451 2.09 -4.12 -8.86
CA ASP A 451 3.28 -3.67 -8.12
C ASP A 451 3.83 -4.78 -7.23
N GLU A 452 2.97 -5.52 -6.56
CA GLU A 452 3.36 -6.67 -5.73
C GLU A 452 3.83 -7.85 -6.59
N ILE A 453 3.15 -8.12 -7.72
CA ILE A 453 3.54 -9.15 -8.69
C ILE A 453 4.93 -8.83 -9.26
N LEU A 454 5.13 -7.60 -9.72
CA LEU A 454 6.38 -7.16 -10.33
C LEU A 454 7.52 -7.15 -9.32
N SER A 455 7.26 -6.67 -8.11
CA SER A 455 8.22 -6.73 -7.01
C SER A 455 8.62 -8.16 -6.71
N PHE A 456 7.66 -9.09 -6.70
CA PHE A 456 7.91 -10.50 -6.48
C PHE A 456 8.74 -11.12 -7.62
N ILE A 457 8.41 -10.83 -8.89
CA ILE A 457 9.18 -11.30 -10.06
C ILE A 457 10.62 -10.79 -9.99
N THR A 458 10.83 -9.51 -9.64
CA THR A 458 12.18 -8.95 -9.48
C THR A 458 12.96 -9.67 -8.39
N VAL A 459 12.35 -9.95 -7.23
CA VAL A 459 13.00 -10.72 -6.16
C VAL A 459 13.34 -12.14 -6.63
N ILE A 460 12.46 -12.78 -7.41
CA ILE A 460 12.76 -14.09 -8.03
C ILE A 460 14.00 -14.00 -8.91
N GLU A 461 14.07 -13.02 -9.81
CA GLU A 461 15.21 -12.83 -10.73
C GLU A 461 16.50 -12.68 -9.93
N LEU A 462 16.52 -11.83 -8.90
CA LEU A 462 17.70 -11.63 -8.04
C LEU A 462 18.14 -12.91 -7.32
N LEU A 463 17.19 -13.71 -6.83
CA LEU A 463 17.48 -14.99 -6.17
C LEU A 463 18.02 -16.07 -7.16
N GLU A 464 17.56 -16.02 -8.43
CA GLU A 464 17.99 -16.96 -9.47
C GLU A 464 19.36 -16.64 -10.03
N GLU A 465 19.67 -15.36 -10.24
CA GLU A 465 20.95 -14.89 -10.77
C GLU A 465 22.13 -15.25 -9.87
N LYS A 466 21.88 -15.47 -8.58
CA LYS A 466 22.90 -15.83 -7.55
C LYS A 466 24.11 -14.89 -7.56
N GLN A 467 23.88 -13.63 -7.94
CA GLN A 467 24.94 -12.62 -7.96
C GLN A 467 25.24 -12.08 -6.57
N GLU A 468 24.27 -12.16 -5.67
CA GLU A 468 24.35 -11.76 -4.27
C GLU A 468 24.30 -12.98 -3.34
N ASP A 469 25.07 -12.91 -2.25
CA ASP A 469 25.07 -13.91 -1.19
C ASP A 469 23.91 -13.69 -0.21
N LEU A 470 23.52 -12.44 0.01
CA LEU A 470 22.39 -12.05 0.89
C LEU A 470 21.56 -10.93 0.26
N ILE A 471 20.25 -11.10 0.24
CA ILE A 471 19.27 -10.07 -0.11
C ILE A 471 18.49 -9.70 1.15
N VAL A 472 18.45 -8.40 1.47
CA VAL A 472 17.64 -7.85 2.56
C VAL A 472 16.50 -7.03 1.95
N LEU A 473 15.28 -7.50 2.13
CA LEU A 473 14.08 -6.92 1.55
C LEU A 473 13.40 -5.99 2.56
N ASP A 474 13.39 -4.70 2.26
CA ASP A 474 12.59 -3.69 2.96
C ASP A 474 11.19 -3.65 2.35
N THR A 475 10.17 -3.99 3.15
CA THR A 475 8.83 -4.21 2.64
C THR A 475 7.88 -3.05 2.91
N ALA A 476 6.84 -2.96 2.10
CA ALA A 476 5.68 -2.14 2.35
C ALA A 476 4.98 -2.49 3.69
N PRO A 477 4.04 -1.68 4.19
CA PRO A 477 3.27 -1.98 5.40
C PRO A 477 2.50 -3.31 5.33
N THR A 478 2.12 -3.83 6.50
CA THR A 478 1.58 -5.19 6.74
C THR A 478 0.61 -5.72 5.69
N GLY A 479 -0.36 -4.91 5.24
CA GLY A 479 -1.36 -5.35 4.26
C GLY A 479 -0.74 -5.72 2.90
N HIS A 480 0.13 -4.89 2.36
CA HIS A 480 0.86 -5.17 1.11
C HIS A 480 1.86 -6.31 1.24
N LEU A 481 2.50 -6.39 2.42
CA LEU A 481 3.41 -7.48 2.68
C LEU A 481 2.71 -8.84 2.61
N LEU A 482 1.53 -8.98 3.22
CA LEU A 482 0.76 -10.22 3.14
C LEU A 482 0.39 -10.54 1.70
N ARG A 483 -0.11 -9.56 0.93
CA ARG A 483 -0.38 -9.73 -0.50
C ARG A 483 0.87 -10.16 -1.27
N PHE A 484 2.02 -9.51 -1.04
CA PHE A 484 3.28 -9.91 -1.65
C PHE A 484 3.64 -11.37 -1.35
N LEU A 485 3.45 -11.83 -0.13
CA LEU A 485 3.75 -13.21 0.27
C LEU A 485 2.75 -14.23 -0.31
N GLU A 486 1.52 -13.82 -0.64
CA GLU A 486 0.48 -14.61 -1.29
C GLU A 486 0.64 -14.65 -2.82
N MET A 487 1.41 -13.73 -3.42
CA MET A 487 1.61 -13.64 -4.87
C MET A 487 2.03 -14.94 -5.56
N PRO A 488 2.90 -15.80 -4.97
CA PRO A 488 3.22 -17.08 -5.59
C PRO A 488 2.00 -17.93 -5.92
N THR A 489 1.00 -17.93 -5.03
CA THR A 489 -0.24 -18.69 -5.23
C THR A 489 -1.11 -18.00 -6.27
N ALA A 490 -1.33 -16.70 -6.17
CA ALA A 490 -2.13 -15.93 -7.12
C ALA A 490 -1.59 -16.03 -8.57
N ILE A 491 -0.26 -15.92 -8.75
CA ILE A 491 0.36 -16.08 -10.09
C ILE A 491 0.19 -17.51 -10.60
N GLN A 492 0.31 -18.54 -9.75
CA GLN A 492 0.11 -19.93 -10.17
C GLN A 492 -1.32 -20.19 -10.62
N ASP A 493 -2.32 -19.64 -9.94
CA ASP A 493 -3.73 -19.75 -10.28
C ASP A 493 -4.03 -19.05 -11.61
N TRP A 494 -3.51 -17.83 -11.78
CA TRP A 494 -3.61 -17.08 -13.03
C TRP A 494 -2.97 -17.83 -14.21
N LEU A 495 -1.74 -18.33 -14.05
CA LEU A 495 -1.08 -19.15 -15.06
C LEU A 495 -1.87 -20.44 -15.35
N GLY A 496 -2.43 -21.07 -14.31
CA GLY A 496 -3.27 -22.25 -14.45
C GLY A 496 -4.50 -22.00 -15.31
N TRP A 497 -5.14 -20.85 -15.14
CA TRP A 497 -6.25 -20.41 -15.95
C TRP A 497 -5.84 -20.17 -17.42
N ILE A 498 -4.74 -19.45 -17.67
CA ILE A 498 -4.22 -19.23 -19.05
C ILE A 498 -3.92 -20.56 -19.73
N PHE A 499 -3.30 -21.53 -19.04
CA PHE A 499 -3.06 -22.86 -19.60
C PHE A 499 -4.34 -23.60 -19.98
N LYS A 500 -5.41 -23.49 -19.17
CA LYS A 500 -6.72 -24.08 -19.48
C LYS A 500 -7.31 -23.44 -20.74
N LEU A 501 -7.27 -22.11 -20.85
CA LEU A 501 -7.72 -21.39 -22.05
C LEU A 501 -6.93 -21.84 -23.29
N TRP A 502 -5.59 -21.89 -23.17
CA TRP A 502 -4.77 -22.32 -24.30
C TRP A 502 -5.10 -23.74 -24.76
N ILE A 503 -5.26 -24.68 -23.84
CA ILE A 503 -5.61 -26.08 -24.20
C ILE A 503 -6.96 -26.11 -24.93
N LYS A 504 -7.96 -25.33 -24.47
CA LYS A 504 -9.28 -25.28 -25.10
C LYS A 504 -9.27 -24.65 -26.49
N TYR A 505 -8.42 -23.63 -26.69
CA TYR A 505 -8.40 -22.83 -27.94
C TYR A 505 -7.09 -22.95 -28.72
N GLN A 506 -6.29 -24.00 -28.51
CA GLN A 506 -4.95 -24.16 -29.11
C GLN A 506 -4.96 -24.15 -30.66
N ASP A 507 -6.03 -24.64 -31.30
CA ASP A 507 -6.18 -24.67 -32.77
C ASP A 507 -6.32 -23.25 -33.37
N ILE A 508 -6.76 -22.28 -32.55
CA ILE A 508 -6.94 -20.89 -32.97
C ILE A 508 -5.68 -20.07 -32.64
N ILE A 509 -5.08 -20.33 -31.50
CA ILE A 509 -4.03 -19.47 -30.91
C ILE A 509 -2.63 -19.78 -31.46
N GLY A 510 -2.29 -21.03 -31.67
CA GLY A 510 -1.06 -21.48 -32.40
C GLY A 510 0.31 -21.06 -31.83
N LYS A 511 0.37 -20.29 -30.71
CA LYS A 511 1.60 -19.68 -30.17
C LYS A 511 2.30 -20.59 -29.15
N THR A 512 3.19 -21.50 -29.62
CA THR A 512 3.93 -22.44 -28.76
C THR A 512 5.03 -21.77 -27.92
N ASP A 513 5.70 -20.73 -28.45
CA ASP A 513 6.81 -20.05 -27.76
C ASP A 513 6.34 -19.27 -26.55
N PHE A 514 5.19 -18.61 -26.62
CA PHE A 514 4.57 -17.93 -25.50
C PHE A 514 4.28 -18.88 -24.34
N MET A 515 3.73 -20.05 -24.65
CA MET A 515 3.45 -21.07 -23.64
C MET A 515 4.73 -21.62 -23.01
N GLY A 516 5.82 -21.66 -23.76
CA GLY A 516 7.14 -21.98 -23.21
C GLY A 516 7.61 -20.98 -22.17
N ARG A 517 7.44 -19.66 -22.43
CA ARG A 517 7.76 -18.59 -21.47
C ARG A 517 6.87 -18.63 -20.22
N LEU A 518 5.56 -18.81 -20.37
CA LEU A 518 4.65 -18.96 -19.23
C LEU A 518 4.98 -20.18 -18.37
N ARG A 519 5.38 -21.30 -18.98
CA ARG A 519 5.84 -22.48 -18.23
C ARG A 519 7.11 -22.17 -17.45
N THR A 520 8.05 -21.44 -18.02
CA THR A 520 9.28 -21.00 -17.35
C THR A 520 8.95 -20.09 -16.18
N LEU A 521 8.07 -19.11 -16.36
CA LEU A 521 7.60 -18.21 -15.28
C LEU A 521 6.97 -19.02 -14.15
N ARG A 522 6.10 -19.99 -14.45
CA ARG A 522 5.50 -20.87 -13.44
C ARG A 522 6.57 -21.63 -12.64
N GLN A 523 7.58 -22.19 -13.30
CA GLN A 523 8.67 -22.90 -12.61
C GLN A 523 9.45 -21.97 -11.67
N ARG A 524 9.72 -20.74 -12.10
CA ARG A 524 10.39 -19.71 -11.29
C ARG A 524 9.57 -19.36 -10.06
N VAL A 525 8.26 -19.11 -10.21
CA VAL A 525 7.35 -18.80 -9.10
C VAL A 525 7.31 -19.94 -8.08
N VAL A 526 7.20 -21.20 -8.53
CA VAL A 526 7.21 -22.38 -7.64
C VAL A 526 8.54 -22.48 -6.88
N LYS A 527 9.66 -22.21 -7.54
CA LYS A 527 10.99 -22.23 -6.89
C LYS A 527 11.13 -21.12 -5.84
N ALA A 528 10.68 -19.90 -6.15
CA ALA A 528 10.70 -18.80 -5.21
C ALA A 528 9.82 -19.07 -3.99
N GLN A 529 8.62 -19.64 -4.19
CA GLN A 529 7.76 -20.06 -3.08
C GLN A 529 8.45 -21.05 -2.15
N LYS A 530 9.25 -21.98 -2.71
CA LYS A 530 10.04 -22.92 -1.89
C LYS A 530 11.10 -22.18 -1.07
N ILE A 531 11.82 -21.22 -1.67
CA ILE A 531 12.84 -20.42 -0.96
C ILE A 531 12.18 -19.62 0.16
N LEU A 532 11.04 -18.95 -0.11
CA LEU A 532 10.31 -18.18 0.91
C LEU A 532 9.91 -19.01 2.13
N LYS A 533 9.56 -20.28 1.92
CA LYS A 533 9.12 -21.21 2.97
C LYS A 533 10.26 -22.02 3.61
N ASP A 534 11.47 -21.95 3.07
CA ASP A 534 12.62 -22.67 3.62
C ASP A 534 13.25 -21.86 4.76
N PRO A 535 13.11 -22.30 6.03
CA PRO A 535 13.67 -21.58 7.17
C PRO A 535 15.20 -21.58 7.20
N LYS A 536 15.88 -22.35 6.35
CA LYS A 536 17.34 -22.30 6.21
C LYS A 536 17.78 -21.16 5.29
N GLU A 537 17.01 -20.87 4.26
CA GLU A 537 17.36 -19.83 3.26
C GLU A 537 16.71 -18.47 3.58
N THR A 538 15.50 -18.47 4.17
CA THR A 538 14.71 -17.25 4.43
C THR A 538 14.48 -17.03 5.91
N GLU A 539 14.55 -15.77 6.35
CA GLU A 539 14.16 -15.33 7.68
C GLU A 539 13.26 -14.11 7.57
N PHE A 540 12.14 -14.15 8.28
CA PHE A 540 11.27 -12.99 8.44
C PHE A 540 11.58 -12.27 9.74
N ILE A 541 11.84 -10.97 9.67
CA ILE A 541 12.13 -10.11 10.81
C ILE A 541 11.00 -9.12 10.99
N GLY A 542 10.21 -9.29 12.04
CA GLY A 542 9.15 -8.36 12.40
C GLY A 542 9.72 -7.10 13.07
N VAL A 543 9.15 -5.93 12.80
CA VAL A 543 9.51 -4.68 13.49
C VAL A 543 8.27 -4.09 14.14
N ILE A 544 8.35 -3.80 15.43
CA ILE A 544 7.25 -3.20 16.22
C ILE A 544 7.74 -2.01 17.04
N ARG A 545 6.79 -1.22 17.52
CA ARG A 545 6.98 -0.23 18.59
C ARG A 545 6.17 -0.64 19.82
N PRO A 546 6.52 -0.17 21.05
CA PRO A 546 5.82 -0.55 22.27
C PRO A 546 4.45 0.16 22.40
N GLN A 547 3.59 -0.02 21.40
CA GLN A 547 2.24 0.51 21.31
C GLN A 547 1.24 -0.63 21.12
N LYS A 548 0.14 -0.64 21.88
CA LYS A 548 -0.84 -1.75 21.88
C LYS A 548 -1.38 -2.08 20.49
N GLY A 549 -1.78 -1.05 19.71
CA GLY A 549 -2.31 -1.25 18.36
C GLY A 549 -1.27 -1.79 17.37
N VAL A 550 0.02 -1.44 17.55
CA VAL A 550 1.12 -1.99 16.72
C VAL A 550 1.39 -3.45 17.08
N ILE A 551 1.37 -3.76 18.38
CA ILE A 551 1.59 -5.14 18.88
C ILE A 551 0.45 -6.06 18.42
N ALA A 552 -0.81 -5.63 18.51
CA ALA A 552 -1.96 -6.41 18.06
C ALA A 552 -1.93 -6.68 16.53
N GLU A 553 -1.49 -5.72 15.73
CA GLU A 553 -1.32 -5.90 14.28
C GLU A 553 -0.17 -6.88 13.98
N ALA A 554 0.94 -6.78 14.71
CA ALA A 554 2.07 -7.70 14.58
C ALA A 554 1.69 -9.13 14.98
N GLU A 555 0.82 -9.31 15.98
CA GLU A 555 0.31 -10.63 16.38
C GLU A 555 -0.54 -11.25 15.25
N ARG A 556 -1.37 -10.47 14.59
CA ARG A 556 -2.12 -10.94 13.41
C ARG A 556 -1.17 -11.35 12.28
N LEU A 557 -0.16 -10.53 11.98
CA LEU A 557 0.87 -10.86 10.99
C LEU A 557 1.61 -12.15 11.33
N TYR A 558 2.03 -12.32 12.59
CA TYR A 558 2.71 -13.53 13.06
C TYR A 558 1.87 -14.79 12.81
N LYS A 559 0.56 -14.73 13.10
CA LYS A 559 -0.36 -15.84 12.83
C LYS A 559 -0.49 -16.14 11.34
N SER A 560 -0.64 -15.11 10.49
CA SER A 560 -0.71 -15.28 9.05
C SER A 560 0.58 -15.87 8.45
N LEU A 561 1.76 -15.46 8.94
CA LEU A 561 3.04 -16.04 8.53
C LEU A 561 3.13 -17.53 8.88
N ALA A 562 2.67 -17.91 10.08
CA ALA A 562 2.63 -19.31 10.51
C ALA A 562 1.69 -20.15 9.62
N GLU A 563 0.52 -19.62 9.23
CA GLU A 563 -0.40 -20.27 8.29
C GLU A 563 0.22 -20.46 6.90
N MET A 564 1.04 -19.51 6.45
CA MET A 564 1.79 -19.58 5.19
C MET A 564 3.05 -20.47 5.28
N ASN A 565 3.42 -20.99 6.46
CA ASN A 565 4.66 -21.70 6.75
C ASN A 565 5.92 -20.85 6.46
N ILE A 566 5.90 -19.58 6.82
CA ILE A 566 7.05 -18.67 6.77
C ILE A 566 7.61 -18.51 8.19
N ALA A 567 8.90 -18.79 8.36
CA ALA A 567 9.54 -18.73 9.66
C ALA A 567 9.79 -17.27 10.10
N GLN A 568 9.39 -16.96 11.34
CA GLN A 568 9.71 -15.71 12.02
C GLN A 568 10.35 -16.02 13.37
N ASN A 569 11.67 -15.91 13.45
CA ASN A 569 12.41 -16.15 14.69
C ASN A 569 12.77 -14.86 15.43
N TYR A 570 12.64 -13.69 14.78
CA TYR A 570 13.05 -12.40 15.33
C TYR A 570 11.95 -11.36 15.28
N LEU A 571 11.85 -10.57 16.37
CA LEU A 571 11.02 -9.39 16.45
C LEU A 571 11.84 -8.22 17.01
N VAL A 572 11.96 -7.13 16.26
CA VAL A 572 12.65 -5.91 16.70
C VAL A 572 11.66 -5.02 17.43
N LEU A 573 11.90 -4.78 18.71
CA LEU A 573 11.19 -3.78 19.50
C LEU A 573 11.92 -2.42 19.36
N ASN A 574 11.49 -1.64 18.40
CA ASN A 574 12.08 -0.33 18.09
C ASN A 574 11.56 0.76 19.03
N CYS A 575 12.37 1.79 19.26
CA CYS A 575 12.11 2.86 20.23
C CYS A 575 11.91 2.33 21.65
N PHE A 576 12.63 1.26 21.99
CA PHE A 576 12.63 0.65 23.32
C PHE A 576 13.13 1.65 24.38
N THR A 577 12.47 1.63 25.52
CA THR A 577 12.89 2.36 26.73
C THR A 577 12.90 1.41 27.91
N SER A 578 13.57 1.78 29.00
CA SER A 578 13.60 0.96 30.24
C SER A 578 12.22 0.63 30.82
N ASN A 579 11.21 1.43 30.47
CA ASN A 579 9.82 1.24 30.92
C ASN A 579 8.97 0.45 29.90
N SER A 580 9.55 0.03 28.76
CA SER A 580 8.82 -0.73 27.74
C SER A 580 8.64 -2.17 28.20
N VAL A 581 7.44 -2.70 28.05
CA VAL A 581 7.14 -4.13 28.30
C VAL A 581 7.39 -4.91 27.03
N ILE A 582 8.17 -5.98 27.12
CA ILE A 582 8.38 -6.91 26.01
C ILE A 582 7.18 -7.87 25.96
N PRO A 583 6.43 -7.92 24.82
CA PRO A 583 5.21 -8.72 24.72
C PRO A 583 5.49 -10.20 24.39
N SER A 584 6.35 -10.87 25.19
CA SER A 584 6.80 -12.25 24.95
C SER A 584 5.66 -13.26 24.92
N ASP A 585 4.60 -13.05 25.72
CA ASP A 585 3.46 -13.98 25.80
C ASP A 585 2.65 -14.07 24.48
N GLN A 586 2.70 -13.03 23.67
CA GLN A 586 1.98 -12.96 22.39
C GLN A 586 2.78 -13.54 21.21
N PHE A 587 4.10 -13.72 21.38
CA PHE A 587 5.01 -14.20 20.36
C PHE A 587 5.86 -15.33 20.91
N PRO A 588 5.29 -16.54 21.10
CA PRO A 588 6.04 -17.68 21.59
C PRO A 588 7.17 -18.05 20.61
N GLU A 589 8.32 -18.43 21.16
CA GLU A 589 9.50 -18.86 20.40
C GLU A 589 10.21 -17.78 19.56
N VAL A 590 9.78 -16.52 19.64
CA VAL A 590 10.40 -15.40 18.93
C VAL A 590 11.42 -14.69 19.83
N GLN A 591 12.63 -14.46 19.31
CA GLN A 591 13.65 -13.67 20.00
C GLN A 591 13.42 -12.19 19.79
N PHE A 592 13.33 -11.43 20.89
CA PHE A 592 13.23 -9.98 20.85
C PHE A 592 14.61 -9.34 20.75
N VAL A 593 14.76 -8.43 19.79
CA VAL A 593 15.92 -7.54 19.65
C VAL A 593 15.47 -6.12 19.97
N CYS A 594 16.00 -5.55 21.05
CA CYS A 594 15.60 -4.23 21.51
C CYS A 594 16.48 -3.16 20.87
N MET A 595 15.87 -2.24 20.15
CA MET A 595 16.53 -1.07 19.58
C MET A 595 16.03 0.19 20.27
N PRO A 596 16.90 0.93 20.97
CA PRO A 596 16.51 2.17 21.60
C PRO A 596 16.21 3.26 20.57
N MET A 597 15.61 4.37 21.02
CA MET A 597 15.45 5.52 20.14
C MET A 597 16.81 6.13 19.84
N LEU A 598 17.17 6.14 18.55
CA LEU A 598 18.43 6.72 18.11
C LEU A 598 18.35 8.25 17.98
N PRO A 599 19.49 8.98 18.17
CA PRO A 599 19.58 10.40 17.87
C PRO A 599 19.24 10.65 16.40
N ARG A 600 18.52 11.73 16.10
CA ARG A 600 18.05 12.06 14.73
C ARG A 600 18.85 13.17 14.07
N SER A 601 19.62 13.92 14.85
CA SER A 601 20.43 15.05 14.40
C SER A 601 21.74 14.64 13.73
N ILE A 602 21.91 13.35 13.39
CA ILE A 602 23.12 12.80 12.76
C ILE A 602 22.88 12.46 11.29
N GLU A 603 23.98 12.41 10.53
CA GLU A 603 23.96 12.01 9.12
C GLU A 603 23.29 10.62 8.96
N PRO A 604 22.50 10.41 7.87
CA PRO A 604 21.76 9.19 7.66
C PRO A 604 22.60 7.91 7.78
N ILE A 605 23.80 7.91 7.19
CA ILE A 605 24.71 6.75 7.22
C ILE A 605 25.23 6.47 8.63
N GLU A 606 25.48 7.49 9.44
CA GLU A 606 25.89 7.32 10.84
C GLU A 606 24.73 6.79 11.70
N GLN A 607 23.51 7.14 11.36
CA GLN A 607 22.32 6.58 11.98
C GLN A 607 22.18 5.08 11.68
N ILE A 608 22.44 4.65 10.43
CA ILE A 608 22.48 3.23 10.04
C ILE A 608 23.58 2.48 10.81
N LYS A 609 24.79 3.02 10.88
CA LYS A 609 25.90 2.43 11.63
C LYS A 609 25.58 2.27 13.11
N GLY A 610 24.97 3.30 13.70
CA GLY A 610 24.50 3.26 15.07
C GLY A 610 23.45 2.18 15.27
N ALA A 611 22.40 2.15 14.44
CA ALA A 611 21.38 1.10 14.47
C ALA A 611 22.00 -0.31 14.40
N ALA A 612 22.93 -0.54 13.47
CA ALA A 612 23.64 -1.81 13.32
C ALA A 612 24.34 -2.24 14.61
N THR A 613 24.98 -1.31 15.31
CA THR A 613 25.67 -1.59 16.59
C THR A 613 24.71 -2.06 17.68
N TYR A 614 23.45 -1.57 17.65
CA TYR A 614 22.45 -1.95 18.66
C TYR A 614 21.79 -3.29 18.38
N ILE A 615 21.53 -3.61 17.11
CA ILE A 615 20.79 -4.82 16.74
C ILE A 615 21.68 -6.06 16.59
N PHE A 616 23.00 -5.91 16.51
CA PHE A 616 23.99 -6.99 16.49
C PHE A 616 24.91 -6.93 17.72
#